data_a86e2a40f2c4969db238c45b187ca2a9
#
_entry.id   a86e2a40f2c4969db238c45b187ca2a9
#
_cell.length_a   1.000
_cell.length_b   1.000
_cell.length_c   1.000
_cell.angle_alpha   90.00
_cell.angle_beta   90.00
_cell.angle_gamma   90.00
#
_symmetry.space_group_name_H-M   'P 1'
#
loop_
_entity.id
_entity.type
_entity.pdbx_description
1 polymer ?
#
loop_
_entity_poly.entity_id
_entity_poly.type
_entity_poly.pdbx_seq_one_letter_code
_entity_poly.pdbx_strand_id
1 'polypeptide(L)'
;MLTVAAIILTLPSQSQETPEKFSAGGYASWLHNAMFENPSDIWINSSMLHNRLNFKAYPGSRTTITLEVRNRLITGDLLLADPSYASSIGYDQGWIDMSWNIIDEQSVILNTFIDRASVDFTAGTFQVRAGRQRINWSQTLVWNPNDIFNTYSYFDFDYTERPGSDAVRVIWSPGASSSAEIAVKADDTGAVTAAALWRFSISGADLQFLAGESEGDMVTLGTGWSANAGSYSIRGEATWFIPFGDSQSEKGTVIATAGVDRVFSDKFTAITQFMYSSNPVAIDSFRDFYRGGLTARSLAFSEFTLMGQVTYTPMPLLNLSVSAIWYPDLKGYYAGPSVDFSLAENVDFSLVWQYFESVVSGDETQINMGFLRIKYSF
;
A
#
# COMPACT_ATOMS: atom_id res chain seq x y z
N MET A 1 11.47 -1.73 -35.30
CA MET A 1 12.31 -2.59 -34.47
C MET A 1 13.19 -1.67 -33.60
N LEU A 2 12.74 -1.32 -32.44
CA LEU A 2 13.53 -0.54 -31.47
C LEU A 2 14.23 -1.53 -30.53
N THR A 3 15.54 -1.59 -30.63
CA THR A 3 16.39 -2.38 -29.74
C THR A 3 16.52 -1.61 -28.44
N VAL A 4 15.81 -2.02 -27.39
CA VAL A 4 16.03 -1.52 -26.03
C VAL A 4 17.32 -2.13 -25.52
N ALA A 5 18.41 -1.36 -25.49
CA ALA A 5 19.68 -1.78 -24.91
C ALA A 5 19.53 -1.77 -23.36
N ALA A 6 19.39 -2.94 -22.78
CA ALA A 6 19.51 -3.14 -21.34
C ALA A 6 20.99 -2.92 -20.95
N ILE A 7 21.31 -1.80 -20.32
CA ILE A 7 22.61 -1.58 -19.70
C ILE A 7 22.62 -2.38 -18.39
N ILE A 8 23.19 -3.57 -18.44
CA ILE A 8 23.49 -4.37 -17.25
C ILE A 8 24.79 -3.82 -16.67
N LEU A 9 24.68 -3.01 -15.62
CA LEU A 9 25.84 -2.62 -14.80
C LEU A 9 26.23 -3.80 -13.91
N THR A 10 27.20 -4.60 -14.35
CA THR A 10 27.85 -5.58 -13.47
C THR A 10 28.85 -4.84 -12.59
N LEU A 11 28.51 -4.63 -11.32
CA LEU A 11 29.44 -4.16 -10.31
C LEU A 11 30.28 -5.34 -9.79
N PRO A 12 31.60 -5.25 -9.74
CA PRO A 12 32.43 -6.32 -9.18
C PRO A 12 32.24 -6.39 -7.66
N SER A 13 31.90 -7.57 -7.17
CA SER A 13 31.93 -7.91 -5.74
C SER A 13 33.37 -7.89 -5.25
N GLN A 14 33.78 -6.87 -4.49
CA GLN A 14 35.01 -6.89 -3.71
C GLN A 14 34.66 -6.86 -2.23
N SER A 15 34.95 -7.98 -1.57
CA SER A 15 34.86 -8.11 -0.12
C SER A 15 36.04 -7.39 0.55
N GLN A 16 35.79 -6.20 1.08
CA GLN A 16 36.51 -5.63 2.24
C GLN A 16 35.54 -4.70 2.93
N GLU A 17 35.32 -4.88 4.24
CA GLU A 17 34.43 -4.11 5.11
C GLU A 17 34.91 -2.65 5.30
N THR A 18 34.91 -1.87 4.25
CA THR A 18 34.75 -0.43 4.41
C THR A 18 33.25 -0.17 4.54
N PRO A 19 32.78 0.64 5.51
CA PRO A 19 31.36 0.96 5.61
C PRO A 19 30.88 1.48 4.25
N GLU A 20 29.92 0.80 3.65
CA GLU A 20 29.35 1.19 2.36
C GLU A 20 28.85 2.62 2.45
N LYS A 21 29.46 3.52 1.69
CA LYS A 21 29.00 4.92 1.65
C LYS A 21 27.77 5.11 0.76
N PHE A 22 27.44 4.11 -0.04
CA PHE A 22 26.38 4.14 -1.02
C PHE A 22 25.87 2.73 -1.29
N SER A 23 24.56 2.54 -1.39
CA SER A 23 23.95 1.32 -1.91
C SER A 23 22.97 1.65 -3.03
N ALA A 24 22.91 0.78 -4.03
CA ALA A 24 21.98 0.86 -5.15
C ALA A 24 21.38 -0.53 -5.39
N GLY A 25 20.12 -0.58 -5.74
CA GLY A 25 19.40 -1.79 -6.07
C GLY A 25 18.05 -1.44 -6.68
N GLY A 26 17.26 -2.44 -6.99
CA GLY A 26 15.96 -2.19 -7.58
C GLY A 26 15.36 -3.41 -8.22
N TYR A 27 14.41 -3.18 -9.10
CA TYR A 27 13.84 -4.24 -9.93
C TYR A 27 13.33 -3.69 -11.25
N ALA A 28 13.14 -4.59 -12.19
CA ALA A 28 12.34 -4.39 -13.39
C ALA A 28 11.26 -5.47 -13.45
N SER A 29 10.03 -5.10 -13.77
CA SER A 29 8.94 -6.04 -13.95
C SER A 29 8.16 -5.75 -15.21
N TRP A 30 7.62 -6.81 -15.80
CA TRP A 30 6.58 -6.73 -16.81
C TRP A 30 5.29 -7.24 -16.19
N LEU A 31 4.24 -6.43 -16.29
CA LEU A 31 2.89 -6.75 -15.84
C LEU A 31 1.96 -6.70 -17.06
N HIS A 32 1.20 -7.75 -17.26
CA HIS A 32 0.08 -7.77 -18.19
C HIS A 32 -1.23 -7.90 -17.41
N ASN A 33 -2.20 -7.09 -17.78
CA ASN A 33 -3.54 -7.07 -17.19
C ASN A 33 -4.57 -7.33 -18.29
N ALA A 34 -5.57 -8.15 -17.98
CA ALA A 34 -6.75 -8.38 -18.79
C ALA A 34 -8.00 -8.20 -17.94
N MET A 35 -8.93 -7.36 -18.37
CA MET A 35 -10.17 -7.03 -17.68
C MET A 35 -11.38 -7.29 -18.57
N PHE A 36 -12.43 -7.92 -18.03
CA PHE A 36 -13.68 -8.21 -18.73
C PHE A 36 -14.82 -8.42 -17.73
N GLU A 37 -16.05 -8.19 -18.14
CA GLU A 37 -17.26 -8.52 -17.36
C GLU A 37 -17.61 -10.00 -17.51
N ASN A 38 -17.83 -10.45 -18.74
CA ASN A 38 -18.05 -11.86 -19.05
C ASN A 38 -16.97 -12.39 -20.02
N PRO A 39 -16.63 -13.68 -19.99
CA PRO A 39 -15.62 -14.26 -20.88
C PRO A 39 -15.89 -14.08 -22.38
N SER A 40 -17.15 -13.90 -22.76
CA SER A 40 -17.58 -13.65 -24.15
C SER A 40 -17.47 -12.19 -24.58
N ASP A 41 -17.23 -11.28 -23.66
CA ASP A 41 -17.21 -9.85 -23.94
C ASP A 41 -15.83 -9.41 -24.49
N ILE A 42 -15.73 -8.15 -24.86
CA ILE A 42 -14.46 -7.57 -25.29
C ILE A 42 -13.55 -7.44 -24.06
N TRP A 43 -12.35 -7.98 -24.16
CA TRP A 43 -11.35 -7.88 -23.12
C TRP A 43 -10.55 -6.61 -23.29
N ILE A 44 -10.42 -5.84 -22.20
CA ILE A 44 -9.56 -4.65 -22.12
C ILE A 44 -8.19 -5.12 -21.62
N ASN A 45 -7.19 -5.04 -22.49
CA ASN A 45 -5.85 -5.49 -22.19
C ASN A 45 -4.92 -4.29 -22.00
N SER A 46 -4.00 -4.40 -21.04
CA SER A 46 -2.91 -3.45 -20.88
C SER A 46 -1.63 -4.15 -20.46
N SER A 47 -0.51 -3.54 -20.81
CA SER A 47 0.82 -4.00 -20.42
C SER A 47 1.60 -2.85 -19.84
N MET A 48 2.35 -3.14 -18.77
CA MET A 48 3.21 -2.16 -18.10
C MET A 48 4.62 -2.73 -17.91
N LEU A 49 5.62 -1.99 -18.36
CA LEU A 49 6.99 -2.18 -17.91
C LEU A 49 7.24 -1.25 -16.74
N HIS A 50 7.52 -1.83 -15.61
CA HIS A 50 7.75 -1.12 -14.35
C HIS A 50 9.21 -1.31 -13.94
N ASN A 51 9.90 -0.21 -13.70
CA ASN A 51 11.27 -0.20 -13.17
C ASN A 51 11.30 0.63 -11.89
N ARG A 52 11.95 0.11 -10.87
CA ARG A 52 12.23 0.83 -9.64
C ARG A 52 13.72 0.84 -9.36
N LEU A 53 14.24 2.03 -9.06
CA LEU A 53 15.62 2.26 -8.67
C LEU A 53 15.67 2.79 -7.25
N ASN A 54 16.41 2.13 -6.38
CA ASN A 54 16.55 2.47 -4.98
C ASN A 54 18.00 2.86 -4.70
N PHE A 55 18.20 4.08 -4.18
CA PHE A 55 19.52 4.61 -3.83
C PHE A 55 19.53 5.01 -2.36
N LYS A 56 20.60 4.63 -1.66
CA LYS A 56 20.88 5.11 -0.31
C LYS A 56 22.31 5.60 -0.23
N ALA A 57 22.52 6.74 0.44
CA ALA A 57 23.83 7.27 0.75
C ALA A 57 23.98 7.39 2.28
N TYR A 58 25.16 7.08 2.76
CA TYR A 58 25.53 7.10 4.18
C TYR A 58 26.70 8.07 4.40
N PRO A 59 26.44 9.41 4.42
CA PRO A 59 27.51 10.41 4.56
C PRO A 59 28.22 10.36 5.92
N GLY A 60 27.60 9.67 6.89
CA GLY A 60 28.17 9.42 8.21
C GLY A 60 27.39 8.35 8.94
N SER A 61 27.83 7.94 10.12
CA SER A 61 27.21 6.87 10.92
C SER A 61 25.81 7.21 11.47
N ARG A 62 25.38 8.46 11.35
CA ARG A 62 24.11 8.96 11.91
C ARG A 62 23.14 9.43 10.85
N THR A 63 23.57 9.52 9.60
CA THR A 63 22.78 10.12 8.52
C THR A 63 22.59 9.11 7.38
N THR A 64 21.36 8.96 6.92
CA THR A 64 21.01 8.19 5.71
C THR A 64 20.21 9.09 4.79
N ILE A 65 20.57 9.14 3.53
CA ILE A 65 19.82 9.80 2.46
C ILE A 65 19.22 8.70 1.60
N THR A 66 17.92 8.76 1.35
CA THR A 66 17.17 7.79 0.54
C THR A 66 16.56 8.48 -0.66
N LEU A 67 16.73 7.89 -1.86
CA LEU A 67 16.05 8.28 -3.09
C LEU A 67 15.56 7.00 -3.79
N GLU A 68 14.24 6.92 -4.05
CA GLU A 68 13.64 5.79 -4.75
C GLU A 68 12.76 6.32 -5.87
N VAL A 69 13.05 5.90 -7.08
CA VAL A 69 12.42 6.38 -8.32
C VAL A 69 11.73 5.22 -9.01
N ARG A 70 10.49 5.43 -9.41
CA ARG A 70 9.66 4.47 -10.14
C ARG A 70 9.39 4.99 -11.55
N ASN A 71 9.58 4.14 -12.56
CA ASN A 71 9.24 4.43 -13.94
C ASN A 71 8.23 3.39 -14.43
N ARG A 72 7.17 3.84 -15.13
CA ARG A 72 6.10 3.00 -15.67
C ARG A 72 5.86 3.34 -17.13
N LEU A 73 6.13 2.40 -18.02
CA LEU A 73 5.75 2.47 -19.43
C LEU A 73 4.51 1.62 -19.63
N ILE A 74 3.39 2.27 -19.94
CA ILE A 74 2.07 1.66 -20.01
C ILE A 74 1.55 1.75 -21.44
N THR A 75 0.99 0.64 -21.94
CA THR A 75 0.39 0.54 -23.27
C THR A 75 -0.85 -0.37 -23.21
N GLY A 76 -1.75 -0.23 -24.18
CA GLY A 76 -2.88 -1.12 -24.36
C GLY A 76 -4.24 -0.44 -24.33
N ASP A 77 -5.30 -1.27 -24.36
CA ASP A 77 -6.68 -0.83 -24.54
C ASP A 77 -7.20 0.04 -23.40
N LEU A 78 -6.66 -0.12 -22.19
CA LEU A 78 -7.06 0.65 -21.00
C LEU A 78 -6.90 2.16 -21.22
N LEU A 79 -5.85 2.58 -21.94
CA LEU A 79 -5.57 3.99 -22.24
C LEU A 79 -6.62 4.59 -23.19
N LEU A 80 -7.18 3.76 -24.07
CA LEU A 80 -8.26 4.16 -24.99
C LEU A 80 -9.63 4.10 -24.30
N ALA A 81 -9.83 3.15 -23.40
CA ALA A 81 -11.07 2.97 -22.65
C ALA A 81 -11.27 4.02 -21.56
N ASP A 82 -10.17 4.51 -20.96
CA ASP A 82 -10.20 5.54 -19.91
C ASP A 82 -9.29 6.74 -20.25
N PRO A 83 -9.79 7.78 -20.91
CA PRO A 83 -9.02 8.99 -21.22
C PRO A 83 -8.45 9.71 -19.99
N SER A 84 -9.02 9.48 -18.80
CA SER A 84 -8.53 10.07 -17.55
C SER A 84 -7.38 9.28 -16.91
N TYR A 85 -7.04 8.12 -17.47
CA TYR A 85 -6.02 7.23 -16.90
C TYR A 85 -4.63 7.89 -16.83
N ALA A 86 -4.24 8.65 -17.86
CA ALA A 86 -2.97 9.38 -17.89
C ALA A 86 -2.86 10.39 -16.75
N SER A 87 -3.91 11.17 -16.51
CA SER A 87 -3.96 12.12 -15.39
C SER A 87 -3.97 11.41 -14.03
N SER A 88 -4.66 10.28 -13.91
CA SER A 88 -4.69 9.49 -12.67
C SER A 88 -3.31 8.89 -12.33
N ILE A 89 -2.58 8.41 -13.33
CA ILE A 89 -1.23 7.87 -13.15
C ILE A 89 -0.21 8.97 -12.84
N GLY A 90 -0.38 10.16 -13.42
CA GLY A 90 0.48 11.31 -13.20
C GLY A 90 0.18 12.09 -11.92
N TYR A 91 -0.94 11.81 -11.26
CA TYR A 91 -1.35 12.54 -10.06
C TYR A 91 -0.47 12.19 -8.85
N ASP A 92 0.05 13.22 -8.20
CA ASP A 92 0.81 13.13 -6.96
C ASP A 92 0.07 13.82 -5.83
N GLN A 93 -0.25 13.08 -4.79
CA GLN A 93 -0.93 13.60 -3.59
C GLN A 93 0.02 14.28 -2.60
N GLY A 94 1.33 14.30 -2.87
CA GLY A 94 2.32 14.96 -2.03
C GLY A 94 2.25 16.47 -2.12
N TRP A 95 2.75 17.16 -1.11
CA TRP A 95 2.89 18.62 -1.10
C TRP A 95 3.78 19.15 -2.23
N ILE A 96 4.78 18.37 -2.60
CA ILE A 96 5.65 18.64 -3.73
C ILE A 96 5.30 17.67 -4.84
N ASP A 97 4.87 18.15 -5.99
CA ASP A 97 4.64 17.29 -7.16
C ASP A 97 5.97 16.70 -7.64
N MET A 98 6.09 15.38 -7.52
CA MET A 98 7.26 14.58 -7.94
C MET A 98 6.85 13.49 -8.94
N SER A 99 5.81 13.75 -9.74
CA SER A 99 5.31 12.87 -10.79
C SER A 99 5.37 13.56 -12.15
N TRP A 100 5.86 12.88 -13.17
CA TRP A 100 5.97 13.42 -14.52
C TRP A 100 5.54 12.38 -15.56
N ASN A 101 4.56 12.70 -16.39
CA ASN A 101 4.29 11.98 -17.61
C ASN A 101 5.26 12.47 -18.69
N ILE A 102 6.36 11.74 -18.89
CA ILE A 102 7.40 12.07 -19.90
C ILE A 102 6.87 11.83 -21.31
N ILE A 103 6.04 10.78 -21.48
CA ILE A 103 5.26 10.51 -22.68
C ILE A 103 3.81 10.43 -22.21
N ASP A 104 2.94 11.18 -22.86
CA ASP A 104 1.51 11.25 -22.60
C ASP A 104 0.78 11.24 -23.95
N GLU A 105 0.69 10.06 -24.54
CA GLU A 105 0.05 9.82 -25.83
C GLU A 105 -1.14 8.88 -25.65
N GLN A 106 -2.08 8.91 -26.57
CA GLN A 106 -3.31 8.13 -26.51
C GLN A 106 -3.11 6.61 -26.33
N SER A 107 -1.98 6.06 -26.75
CA SER A 107 -1.69 4.62 -26.72
C SER A 107 -0.47 4.24 -25.89
N VAL A 108 0.26 5.24 -25.35
CA VAL A 108 1.45 5.00 -24.52
C VAL A 108 1.67 6.12 -23.52
N ILE A 109 1.88 5.73 -22.26
CA ILE A 109 2.26 6.65 -21.18
C ILE A 109 3.61 6.20 -20.64
N LEU A 110 4.55 7.13 -20.49
CA LEU A 110 5.76 6.94 -19.69
C LEU A 110 5.70 7.89 -18.51
N ASN A 111 5.44 7.37 -17.34
CA ASN A 111 5.39 8.12 -16.09
C ASN A 111 6.64 7.81 -15.25
N THR A 112 7.24 8.87 -14.70
CA THR A 112 8.31 8.80 -13.70
C THR A 112 7.81 9.42 -12.40
N PHE A 113 8.03 8.73 -11.29
CA PHE A 113 7.56 9.12 -9.97
C PHE A 113 8.65 8.90 -8.92
N ILE A 114 8.87 9.89 -8.05
CA ILE A 114 9.76 9.74 -6.88
C ILE A 114 8.93 9.30 -5.69
N ASP A 115 9.05 8.01 -5.33
CA ASP A 115 8.33 7.42 -4.22
C ASP A 115 8.91 7.78 -2.85
N ARG A 116 10.24 7.97 -2.80
CA ARG A 116 10.98 8.32 -1.57
C ARG A 116 12.08 9.32 -1.90
N ALA A 117 12.13 10.38 -1.12
CA ALA A 117 13.21 11.37 -1.14
C ALA A 117 13.35 11.93 0.28
N SER A 118 14.20 11.34 1.10
CA SER A 118 14.26 11.68 2.52
C SER A 118 15.67 11.65 3.08
N VAL A 119 15.85 12.40 4.18
CA VAL A 119 17.05 12.39 5.00
C VAL A 119 16.66 11.91 6.40
N ASP A 120 17.36 10.89 6.87
CA ASP A 120 17.30 10.36 8.23
C ASP A 120 18.50 10.84 9.05
N PHE A 121 18.25 11.28 10.27
CA PHE A 121 19.29 11.56 11.23
C PHE A 121 18.98 10.86 12.56
N THR A 122 19.92 10.05 13.08
CA THR A 122 19.78 9.32 14.33
C THR A 122 20.79 9.79 15.35
N ALA A 123 20.32 10.17 16.55
CA ALA A 123 21.14 10.62 17.69
C ALA A 123 20.66 9.97 18.99
N GLY A 124 21.35 8.94 19.44
CA GLY A 124 20.98 8.20 20.63
C GLY A 124 19.62 7.54 20.49
N THR A 125 18.66 7.91 21.30
CA THR A 125 17.28 7.39 21.30
C THR A 125 16.34 8.16 20.37
N PHE A 126 16.82 9.20 19.69
CA PHE A 126 16.03 10.01 18.77
C PHE A 126 16.40 9.74 17.32
N GLN A 127 15.38 9.67 16.48
CA GLN A 127 15.51 9.66 15.02
C GLN A 127 14.61 10.77 14.46
N VAL A 128 15.15 11.55 13.53
CA VAL A 128 14.39 12.55 12.76
C VAL A 128 14.49 12.19 11.28
N ARG A 129 13.35 12.13 10.61
CA ARG A 129 13.29 11.94 9.16
C ARG A 129 12.51 13.07 8.52
N ALA A 130 13.05 13.68 7.47
CA ALA A 130 12.40 14.74 6.72
C ALA A 130 12.41 14.42 5.22
N GLY A 131 11.32 14.75 4.53
CA GLY A 131 11.10 14.51 3.11
C GLY A 131 10.06 13.44 2.83
N ARG A 132 9.97 12.99 1.57
CA ARG A 132 9.01 11.96 1.13
C ARG A 132 9.39 10.61 1.71
N GLN A 133 8.53 10.08 2.56
CA GLN A 133 8.75 8.86 3.33
C GLN A 133 7.46 8.10 3.55
N ARG A 134 7.55 6.79 3.78
CA ARG A 134 6.41 6.03 4.28
C ARG A 134 6.35 6.13 5.81
N ILE A 135 5.19 6.51 6.31
CA ILE A 135 4.83 6.44 7.73
C ILE A 135 3.77 5.36 7.87
N ASN A 136 4.04 4.33 8.66
CA ASN A 136 3.12 3.22 8.87
C ASN A 136 2.83 3.07 10.36
N TRP A 137 1.58 3.33 10.74
CA TRP A 137 1.07 3.20 12.10
C TRP A 137 0.09 2.04 12.28
N SER A 138 0.01 1.16 11.29
CA SER A 138 -0.87 0.00 11.31
C SER A 138 -0.44 -1.08 12.29
N GLN A 139 -1.42 -1.81 12.82
CA GLN A 139 -1.28 -3.06 13.57
C GLN A 139 -1.94 -4.23 12.83
N THR A 140 -3.02 -3.98 12.10
CA THR A 140 -3.75 -4.98 11.32
C THR A 140 -3.11 -5.20 9.94
N LEU A 141 -3.53 -6.25 9.22
CA LEU A 141 -2.83 -6.70 8.01
C LEU A 141 -3.42 -6.13 6.73
N VAL A 142 -4.74 -5.98 6.67
CA VAL A 142 -5.48 -5.64 5.45
C VAL A 142 -6.01 -4.22 5.51
N TRP A 143 -6.92 -3.93 6.43
CA TRP A 143 -7.47 -2.60 6.61
C TRP A 143 -6.89 -1.97 7.87
N ASN A 144 -6.31 -0.80 7.71
CA ASN A 144 -5.49 -0.15 8.73
C ASN A 144 -5.99 1.27 9.03
N PRO A 145 -7.04 1.43 9.87
CA PRO A 145 -7.59 2.75 10.17
C PRO A 145 -6.65 3.68 10.92
N ASN A 146 -5.60 3.15 11.57
CA ASN A 146 -4.56 3.95 12.21
C ASN A 146 -3.49 4.46 11.22
N ASP A 147 -3.47 3.99 9.97
CA ASP A 147 -2.47 4.42 8.97
C ASP A 147 -2.92 5.72 8.27
N ILE A 148 -3.07 6.80 9.06
CA ILE A 148 -3.60 8.10 8.63
C ILE A 148 -2.68 8.87 7.69
N PHE A 149 -1.42 8.45 7.55
CA PHE A 149 -0.44 9.11 6.67
C PHE A 149 -0.33 8.47 5.30
N ASN A 150 -0.38 7.15 5.21
CA ASN A 150 -0.09 6.39 3.99
C ASN A 150 -1.06 5.23 3.75
N THR A 151 -2.34 5.53 3.81
CA THR A 151 -3.41 4.57 3.51
C THR A 151 -3.26 4.03 2.08
N TYR A 152 -3.62 2.77 1.90
CA TYR A 152 -3.51 2.09 0.60
C TYR A 152 -4.68 1.12 0.37
N SER A 153 -4.95 0.81 -0.91
CA SER A 153 -5.94 -0.20 -1.28
C SER A 153 -5.36 -1.61 -1.18
N TYR A 154 -6.14 -2.53 -0.61
CA TYR A 154 -5.82 -3.96 -0.63
C TYR A 154 -5.75 -4.52 -2.07
N PHE A 155 -6.51 -3.94 -2.99
CA PHE A 155 -6.63 -4.40 -4.37
C PHE A 155 -5.46 -3.96 -5.26
N ASP A 156 -4.63 -3.03 -4.81
CA ASP A 156 -3.44 -2.60 -5.56
C ASP A 156 -2.33 -3.65 -5.44
N PHE A 157 -2.33 -4.56 -6.40
CA PHE A 157 -1.38 -5.66 -6.49
C PHE A 157 0.02 -5.22 -6.93
N ASP A 158 0.12 -4.17 -7.76
CA ASP A 158 1.40 -3.79 -8.38
C ASP A 158 2.26 -2.89 -7.50
N TYR A 159 1.66 -2.20 -6.55
CA TYR A 159 2.37 -1.23 -5.72
C TYR A 159 2.67 -1.74 -4.31
N THR A 160 3.60 -2.68 -4.22
CA THR A 160 4.00 -3.33 -2.95
C THR A 160 4.68 -2.37 -1.96
N GLU A 161 5.39 -1.34 -2.46
CA GLU A 161 6.14 -0.37 -1.66
C GLU A 161 5.25 0.64 -0.95
N ARG A 162 4.01 0.79 -1.41
CA ARG A 162 3.02 1.74 -0.89
C ARG A 162 3.42 3.21 -1.06
N PRO A 163 2.46 4.15 -1.13
CA PRO A 163 2.75 5.57 -1.31
C PRO A 163 3.56 6.16 -0.16
N GLY A 164 4.27 7.25 -0.42
CA GLY A 164 4.96 8.08 0.56
C GLY A 164 4.19 9.35 0.87
N SER A 165 4.56 10.02 1.97
CA SER A 165 4.08 11.35 2.36
C SER A 165 5.23 12.32 2.48
N ASP A 166 5.04 13.56 2.06
CA ASP A 166 5.98 14.67 2.30
C ASP A 166 5.83 15.13 3.74
N ALA A 167 6.75 14.67 4.60
CA ALA A 167 6.57 14.75 6.03
C ALA A 167 7.88 15.02 6.79
N VAL A 168 7.71 15.56 8.00
CA VAL A 168 8.72 15.52 9.03
C VAL A 168 8.23 14.59 10.14
N ARG A 169 9.09 13.64 10.55
CA ARG A 169 8.80 12.63 11.56
C ARG A 169 9.91 12.61 12.60
N VAL A 170 9.53 12.59 13.87
CA VAL A 170 10.44 12.44 15.01
C VAL A 170 10.03 11.19 15.77
N ILE A 171 10.98 10.30 16.03
CA ILE A 171 10.80 9.07 16.79
C ILE A 171 11.69 9.15 18.02
N TRP A 172 11.12 8.87 19.18
CA TRP A 172 11.81 8.71 20.44
C TRP A 172 11.63 7.29 20.97
N SER A 173 12.73 6.57 21.14
CA SER A 173 12.75 5.18 21.62
C SER A 173 13.53 5.10 22.94
N PRO A 174 12.90 5.40 24.09
CA PRO A 174 13.57 5.44 25.39
C PRO A 174 14.03 4.05 25.87
N GLY A 175 13.45 2.99 25.33
CA GLY A 175 13.77 1.60 25.66
C GLY A 175 13.29 0.64 24.58
N ALA A 176 13.58 -0.65 24.78
CA ALA A 176 13.25 -1.69 23.79
C ALA A 176 11.74 -1.95 23.64
N SER A 177 10.93 -1.61 24.65
CA SER A 177 9.50 -1.93 24.72
C SER A 177 8.59 -0.70 24.58
N SER A 178 9.14 0.48 24.25
CA SER A 178 8.34 1.70 24.13
C SER A 178 8.93 2.65 23.09
N SER A 179 8.05 3.27 22.30
CA SER A 179 8.39 4.35 21.37
C SER A 179 7.28 5.40 21.33
N ALA A 180 7.68 6.64 21.15
CA ALA A 180 6.77 7.74 20.85
C ALA A 180 7.18 8.37 19.52
N GLU A 181 6.19 8.73 18.72
CA GLU A 181 6.39 9.32 17.39
C GLU A 181 5.52 10.56 17.25
N ILE A 182 6.04 11.58 16.58
CA ILE A 182 5.27 12.72 16.09
C ILE A 182 5.55 12.83 14.60
N ALA A 183 4.52 12.98 13.80
CA ALA A 183 4.65 13.19 12.36
C ALA A 183 3.71 14.30 11.89
N VAL A 184 4.19 15.08 10.91
CA VAL A 184 3.43 16.14 10.25
C VAL A 184 3.67 16.02 8.76
N LYS A 185 2.60 15.94 7.97
CA LYS A 185 2.60 16.01 6.49
C LYS A 185 1.68 17.11 6.01
N ALA A 186 1.93 17.62 4.81
CA ALA A 186 0.97 18.33 4.00
C ALA A 186 0.73 17.55 2.71
N ASP A 187 -0.45 17.72 2.09
CA ASP A 187 -0.79 17.16 0.79
C ASP A 187 -0.79 18.25 -0.31
N ASP A 188 -1.16 17.89 -1.53
CA ASP A 188 -1.23 18.76 -2.71
C ASP A 188 -2.29 19.87 -2.58
N THR A 189 -3.31 19.68 -1.74
CA THR A 189 -4.33 20.70 -1.45
C THR A 189 -3.90 21.68 -0.35
N GLY A 190 -2.78 21.37 0.33
CA GLY A 190 -2.31 22.08 1.52
C GLY A 190 -2.97 21.63 2.81
N ALA A 191 -3.79 20.58 2.79
CA ALA A 191 -4.35 19.99 4.01
C ALA A 191 -3.23 19.33 4.84
N VAL A 192 -3.29 19.57 6.15
CA VAL A 192 -2.27 19.10 7.09
C VAL A 192 -2.78 17.87 7.84
N THR A 193 -1.92 16.87 7.97
CA THR A 193 -2.08 15.77 8.94
C THR A 193 -0.96 15.85 9.94
N ALA A 194 -1.28 16.04 11.21
CA ALA A 194 -0.31 16.16 12.31
C ALA A 194 -0.77 15.31 13.49
N ALA A 195 0.01 14.31 13.87
CA ALA A 195 -0.39 13.40 14.94
C ALA A 195 0.80 12.86 15.72
N ALA A 196 0.50 12.41 16.95
CA ALA A 196 1.41 11.70 17.82
C ALA A 196 0.94 10.26 18.02
N LEU A 197 1.88 9.34 18.10
CA LEU A 197 1.68 7.93 18.37
C LEU A 197 2.56 7.51 19.55
N TRP A 198 1.97 6.75 20.47
CA TRP A 198 2.71 6.07 21.53
C TRP A 198 2.48 4.57 21.44
N ARG A 199 3.58 3.82 21.40
CA ARG A 199 3.59 2.34 21.41
C ARG A 199 4.32 1.83 22.61
N PHE A 200 3.80 0.75 23.21
CA PHE A 200 4.50 0.04 24.28
C PHE A 200 4.04 -1.42 24.35
N SER A 201 4.93 -2.27 24.83
CA SER A 201 4.66 -3.67 25.07
C SER A 201 4.47 -3.95 26.56
N ILE A 202 3.41 -4.66 26.91
CA ILE A 202 3.11 -5.09 28.27
C ILE A 202 2.56 -6.51 28.28
N SER A 203 3.13 -7.37 29.12
CA SER A 203 2.66 -8.76 29.32
C SER A 203 2.47 -9.57 28.02
N GLY A 204 3.32 -9.35 27.02
CA GLY A 204 3.27 -10.06 25.74
C GLY A 204 2.26 -9.51 24.74
N ALA A 205 1.64 -8.38 25.02
CA ALA A 205 0.82 -7.62 24.10
C ALA A 205 1.48 -6.29 23.74
N ASP A 206 1.39 -5.90 22.48
CA ASP A 206 1.77 -4.57 21.99
C ASP A 206 0.52 -3.70 21.93
N LEU A 207 0.61 -2.51 22.50
CA LEU A 207 -0.46 -1.53 22.53
C LEU A 207 0.00 -0.25 21.84
N GLN A 208 -0.92 0.45 21.18
CA GLN A 208 -0.67 1.77 20.64
C GLN A 208 -1.86 2.71 20.85
N PHE A 209 -1.54 3.99 21.00
CA PHE A 209 -2.51 5.09 21.04
C PHE A 209 -2.02 6.18 20.11
N LEU A 210 -2.93 6.73 19.32
CA LEU A 210 -2.66 7.86 18.47
C LEU A 210 -3.68 8.98 18.74
N ALA A 211 -3.21 10.22 18.60
CA ALA A 211 -4.06 11.40 18.67
C ALA A 211 -3.48 12.51 17.79
N GLY A 212 -4.33 13.24 17.10
CA GLY A 212 -3.93 14.34 16.25
C GLY A 212 -5.05 14.87 15.37
N GLU A 213 -4.62 15.49 14.29
CA GLU A 213 -5.45 16.02 13.23
C GLU A 213 -5.12 15.30 11.93
N SER A 214 -6.11 14.94 11.14
CA SER A 214 -5.93 14.40 9.79
C SER A 214 -6.77 15.16 8.77
N GLU A 215 -6.29 15.20 7.52
CA GLU A 215 -6.99 15.80 6.37
C GLU A 215 -7.32 17.31 6.56
N GLY A 216 -6.74 17.98 7.58
CA GLY A 216 -6.93 19.40 7.86
C GLY A 216 -8.26 19.76 8.52
N ASP A 217 -9.18 18.81 8.71
CA ASP A 217 -10.54 19.04 9.20
C ASP A 217 -11.08 17.95 10.14
N MET A 218 -10.25 16.95 10.50
CA MET A 218 -10.64 15.84 11.38
C MET A 218 -9.74 15.74 12.61
N VAL A 219 -10.30 15.86 13.82
CA VAL A 219 -9.63 15.36 15.02
C VAL A 219 -9.66 13.84 14.97
N THR A 220 -8.50 13.22 15.10
CA THR A 220 -8.33 11.77 14.95
C THR A 220 -7.80 11.18 16.24
N LEU A 221 -8.53 10.20 16.78
CA LEU A 221 -8.15 9.43 17.96
C LEU A 221 -8.12 7.95 17.58
N GLY A 222 -7.00 7.28 17.84
CA GLY A 222 -6.87 5.88 17.49
C GLY A 222 -6.23 5.03 18.58
N THR A 223 -6.53 3.76 18.55
CA THR A 223 -5.92 2.73 19.37
C THR A 223 -5.65 1.47 18.56
N GLY A 224 -4.66 0.72 18.97
CA GLY A 224 -4.35 -0.56 18.36
C GLY A 224 -3.71 -1.51 19.35
N TRP A 225 -3.82 -2.79 19.06
CA TRP A 225 -3.23 -3.83 19.88
C TRP A 225 -2.87 -5.05 19.04
N SER A 226 -1.84 -5.77 19.47
CA SER A 226 -1.51 -7.09 18.95
C SER A 226 -1.00 -7.99 20.07
N ALA A 227 -1.33 -9.27 20.01
CA ALA A 227 -0.91 -10.27 20.97
C ALA A 227 -0.87 -11.66 20.36
N ASN A 228 -0.12 -12.57 20.98
CA ASN A 228 -0.13 -13.98 20.62
C ASN A 228 -0.90 -14.79 21.67
N ALA A 229 -1.85 -15.61 21.21
CA ALA A 229 -2.64 -16.53 22.02
C ALA A 229 -2.36 -17.98 21.56
N GLY A 230 -1.33 -18.61 22.11
CA GLY A 230 -0.83 -19.89 21.63
C GLY A 230 -0.26 -19.80 20.22
N SER A 231 -0.86 -20.51 19.26
CA SER A 231 -0.47 -20.47 17.83
C SER A 231 -1.24 -19.44 17.01
N TYR A 232 -2.06 -18.60 17.64
CA TYR A 232 -2.80 -17.54 16.98
C TYR A 232 -2.15 -16.20 17.25
N SER A 233 -1.97 -15.38 16.22
CA SER A 233 -1.70 -13.96 16.35
C SER A 233 -3.02 -13.22 16.22
N ILE A 234 -3.36 -12.42 17.22
CA ILE A 234 -4.58 -11.63 17.27
C ILE A 234 -4.23 -10.16 17.33
N ARG A 235 -4.98 -9.33 16.59
CA ARG A 235 -4.71 -7.90 16.50
C ARG A 235 -5.96 -7.10 16.23
N GLY A 236 -5.94 -5.83 16.55
CA GLY A 236 -7.05 -4.93 16.27
C GLY A 236 -6.64 -3.48 16.29
N GLU A 237 -7.42 -2.68 15.63
CA GLU A 237 -7.31 -1.21 15.57
C GLU A 237 -8.69 -0.60 15.64
N ALA A 238 -8.76 0.62 16.17
CA ALA A 238 -9.93 1.47 16.04
C ALA A 238 -9.50 2.92 15.94
N THR A 239 -10.13 3.66 15.03
CA THR A 239 -9.90 5.09 14.84
C THR A 239 -11.22 5.82 14.78
N TRP A 240 -11.31 6.92 15.51
CA TRP A 240 -12.44 7.84 15.49
C TRP A 240 -12.01 9.14 14.83
N PHE A 241 -12.66 9.48 13.73
CA PHE A 241 -12.52 10.72 12.97
C PHE A 241 -13.67 11.65 13.36
N ILE A 242 -13.35 12.79 13.97
CA ILE A 242 -14.32 13.76 14.50
C ILE A 242 -14.19 15.05 13.67
N PRO A 243 -15.19 15.40 12.85
CA PRO A 243 -15.13 16.59 12.02
C PRO A 243 -15.05 17.86 12.85
N PHE A 244 -14.28 18.85 12.37
CA PHE A 244 -14.25 20.19 12.92
C PHE A 244 -14.11 21.22 11.79
N GLY A 245 -14.14 22.51 12.14
CA GLY A 245 -14.02 23.57 11.14
C GLY A 245 -15.13 23.54 10.11
N ASP A 246 -14.78 23.57 8.83
CA ASP A 246 -15.73 23.59 7.71
C ASP A 246 -16.51 22.28 7.57
N SER A 247 -15.94 21.17 8.01
CA SER A 247 -16.57 19.83 8.00
C SER A 247 -17.41 19.53 9.24
N GLN A 248 -17.61 20.48 10.16
CA GLN A 248 -18.33 20.26 11.42
C GLN A 248 -19.79 19.78 11.24
N SER A 249 -20.41 20.00 10.08
CA SER A 249 -21.74 19.48 9.75
C SER A 249 -21.76 18.02 9.34
N GLU A 250 -20.61 17.41 9.05
CA GLU A 250 -20.49 16.01 8.70
C GLU A 250 -20.64 15.12 9.94
N LYS A 251 -20.99 13.85 9.71
CA LYS A 251 -20.99 12.85 10.77
C LYS A 251 -19.58 12.35 11.03
N GLY A 252 -19.20 12.27 12.29
CA GLY A 252 -17.96 11.60 12.68
C GLY A 252 -17.99 10.11 12.28
N THR A 253 -16.83 9.58 11.96
CA THR A 253 -16.69 8.19 11.49
C THR A 253 -15.83 7.40 12.48
N VAL A 254 -16.31 6.25 12.91
CA VAL A 254 -15.54 5.24 13.65
C VAL A 254 -15.26 4.08 12.71
N ILE A 255 -13.99 3.72 12.55
CA ILE A 255 -13.59 2.50 11.86
C ILE A 255 -12.84 1.63 12.85
N ALA A 256 -13.26 0.38 12.97
CA ALA A 256 -12.63 -0.62 13.83
C ALA A 256 -12.34 -1.91 13.06
N THR A 257 -11.18 -2.50 13.29
CA THR A 257 -10.77 -3.75 12.67
C THR A 257 -10.28 -4.72 13.73
N ALA A 258 -10.56 -6.01 13.51
CA ALA A 258 -10.02 -7.09 14.31
C ALA A 258 -9.61 -8.24 13.39
N GLY A 259 -8.45 -8.83 13.64
CA GLY A 259 -7.91 -9.89 12.81
C GLY A 259 -7.27 -11.00 13.63
N VAL A 260 -7.27 -12.16 13.04
CA VAL A 260 -6.57 -13.35 13.54
C VAL A 260 -5.86 -14.03 12.40
N ASP A 261 -4.62 -14.41 12.65
CA ASP A 261 -3.85 -15.24 11.74
C ASP A 261 -3.23 -16.42 12.47
N ARG A 262 -3.04 -17.51 11.75
CA ARG A 262 -2.45 -18.73 12.26
C ARG A 262 -1.62 -19.44 11.19
N VAL A 263 -0.45 -19.87 11.59
CA VAL A 263 0.37 -20.84 10.86
C VAL A 263 0.00 -22.23 11.39
N PHE A 264 -0.69 -23.04 10.58
CA PHE A 264 -1.10 -24.39 10.93
C PHE A 264 0.02 -25.42 10.77
N SER A 265 0.90 -25.17 9.81
CA SER A 265 2.10 -25.94 9.52
C SER A 265 3.08 -25.07 8.74
N ASP A 266 4.27 -25.60 8.46
CA ASP A 266 5.27 -25.01 7.55
C ASP A 266 4.74 -24.73 6.14
N LYS A 267 3.55 -25.26 5.79
CA LYS A 267 2.94 -25.15 4.47
C LYS A 267 1.61 -24.41 4.45
N PHE A 268 0.98 -24.15 5.59
CA PHE A 268 -0.39 -23.69 5.61
C PHE A 268 -0.59 -22.53 6.58
N THR A 269 -1.02 -21.38 6.04
CA THR A 269 -1.34 -20.17 6.81
C THR A 269 -2.74 -19.70 6.49
N ALA A 270 -3.49 -19.25 7.48
CA ALA A 270 -4.78 -18.59 7.27
C ALA A 270 -4.82 -17.26 8.02
N ILE A 271 -5.49 -16.29 7.41
CA ILE A 271 -5.71 -14.93 7.93
C ILE A 271 -7.20 -14.65 7.82
N THR A 272 -7.77 -14.04 8.84
CA THR A 272 -9.13 -13.49 8.80
C THR A 272 -9.12 -12.11 9.44
N GLN A 273 -9.78 -11.16 8.80
CA GLN A 273 -9.95 -9.82 9.34
C GLN A 273 -11.40 -9.35 9.15
N PHE A 274 -11.94 -8.75 10.20
CA PHE A 274 -13.22 -8.08 10.23
C PHE A 274 -13.01 -6.57 10.30
N MET A 275 -13.87 -5.80 9.61
CA MET A 275 -13.91 -4.35 9.69
C MET A 275 -15.35 -3.88 9.91
N TYR A 276 -15.49 -2.86 10.75
CA TYR A 276 -16.70 -2.11 11.00
C TYR A 276 -16.48 -0.63 10.69
N SER A 277 -17.44 0.01 10.04
CA SER A 277 -17.49 1.47 9.86
C SER A 277 -18.86 2.01 10.24
N SER A 278 -18.89 3.04 11.08
CA SER A 278 -20.14 3.73 11.42
C SER A 278 -20.70 4.62 10.30
N ASN A 279 -19.88 4.91 9.29
CA ASN A 279 -20.25 5.78 8.16
C ASN A 279 -19.47 5.35 6.91
N PRO A 280 -19.83 4.22 6.26
CA PRO A 280 -19.13 3.71 5.09
C PRO A 280 -19.26 4.69 3.91
N VAL A 281 -18.25 4.69 3.03
CA VAL A 281 -18.26 5.49 1.81
C VAL A 281 -19.18 4.86 0.78
N ALA A 282 -20.11 5.64 0.25
CA ALA A 282 -20.93 5.18 -0.87
C ALA A 282 -20.06 4.98 -2.12
N ILE A 283 -20.36 3.93 -2.87
CA ILE A 283 -19.74 3.64 -4.16
C ILE A 283 -20.78 3.78 -5.26
N ASP A 284 -20.42 4.51 -6.31
CA ASP A 284 -21.27 4.74 -7.48
C ASP A 284 -20.83 3.85 -8.66
N SER A 285 -19.60 3.34 -8.61
CA SER A 285 -19.04 2.50 -9.66
C SER A 285 -17.99 1.53 -9.13
N PHE A 286 -17.72 0.48 -9.90
CA PHE A 286 -16.63 -0.46 -9.60
C PHE A 286 -15.25 0.23 -9.51
N ARG A 287 -15.03 1.31 -10.27
CA ARG A 287 -13.80 2.11 -10.23
C ARG A 287 -13.46 2.63 -8.83
N ASP A 288 -14.47 2.88 -7.97
CA ASP A 288 -14.28 3.42 -6.63
C ASP A 288 -13.47 2.48 -5.72
N PHE A 289 -13.48 1.16 -5.96
CA PHE A 289 -12.63 0.19 -5.25
C PHE A 289 -11.13 0.36 -5.56
N TYR A 290 -10.80 0.90 -6.76
CA TYR A 290 -9.42 1.12 -7.21
C TYR A 290 -9.04 2.61 -7.21
N ARG A 291 -9.90 3.45 -6.66
CA ARG A 291 -9.67 4.89 -6.65
C ARG A 291 -8.38 5.22 -5.92
N GLY A 292 -7.51 5.99 -6.58
CA GLY A 292 -6.39 6.66 -5.93
C GLY A 292 -6.92 7.65 -4.88
N GLY A 293 -6.11 7.93 -3.86
CA GLY A 293 -6.49 8.91 -2.83
C GLY A 293 -7.34 8.35 -1.70
N LEU A 294 -7.27 7.05 -1.43
CA LEU A 294 -7.86 6.48 -0.23
C LEU A 294 -7.25 7.12 1.02
N THR A 295 -8.12 7.56 1.92
CA THR A 295 -7.75 8.00 3.27
C THR A 295 -8.13 6.94 4.30
N ALA A 296 -7.58 7.02 5.50
CA ALA A 296 -7.93 6.10 6.57
C ALA A 296 -9.43 6.15 6.93
N ARG A 297 -10.10 7.29 6.71
CA ARG A 297 -11.54 7.49 6.89
C ARG A 297 -12.37 6.82 5.78
N SER A 298 -11.83 6.68 4.58
CA SER A 298 -12.54 6.18 3.40
C SER A 298 -12.27 4.69 3.09
N LEU A 299 -11.68 3.93 4.01
CA LEU A 299 -11.34 2.52 3.82
C LEU A 299 -12.56 1.59 3.66
N ALA A 300 -13.71 1.96 4.22
CA ALA A 300 -14.86 1.09 4.33
C ALA A 300 -15.94 1.45 3.33
N PHE A 301 -16.34 0.50 2.49
CA PHE A 301 -17.45 0.60 1.53
C PHE A 301 -18.73 -0.07 2.02
N SER A 302 -18.69 -0.71 3.18
CA SER A 302 -19.81 -1.41 3.84
C SER A 302 -19.69 -1.17 5.34
N GLU A 303 -20.84 -1.15 6.06
CA GLU A 303 -20.84 -1.05 7.53
C GLU A 303 -20.03 -2.20 8.15
N PHE A 304 -20.21 -3.40 7.60
CA PHE A 304 -19.44 -4.58 7.98
C PHE A 304 -18.72 -5.17 6.77
N THR A 305 -17.49 -5.58 6.97
CA THR A 305 -16.70 -6.26 5.94
C THR A 305 -15.94 -7.41 6.58
N LEU A 306 -15.95 -8.57 5.94
CA LEU A 306 -15.21 -9.75 6.38
C LEU A 306 -14.26 -10.21 5.28
N MET A 307 -13.00 -10.44 5.64
CA MET A 307 -11.98 -10.99 4.76
C MET A 307 -11.42 -12.28 5.34
N GLY A 308 -11.20 -13.25 4.44
CA GLY A 308 -10.44 -14.46 4.72
C GLY A 308 -9.42 -14.72 3.62
N GLN A 309 -8.25 -15.20 4.01
CA GLN A 309 -7.20 -15.64 3.09
C GLN A 309 -6.56 -16.93 3.61
N VAL A 310 -6.30 -17.82 2.68
CA VAL A 310 -5.56 -19.05 2.92
C VAL A 310 -4.39 -19.10 1.96
N THR A 311 -3.20 -19.42 2.49
CA THR A 311 -1.99 -19.61 1.69
C THR A 311 -1.46 -21.03 1.94
N TYR A 312 -1.20 -21.73 0.84
CA TYR A 312 -0.57 -23.05 0.81
C TYR A 312 0.77 -22.99 0.09
N THR A 313 1.85 -23.38 0.77
CA THR A 313 3.22 -23.38 0.28
C THR A 313 3.70 -24.83 0.14
N PRO A 314 3.37 -25.53 -0.97
CA PRO A 314 3.75 -26.95 -1.18
C PRO A 314 5.26 -27.15 -1.19
N MET A 315 6.00 -26.15 -1.67
CA MET A 315 7.46 -26.09 -1.69
C MET A 315 7.94 -24.63 -1.49
N PRO A 316 9.18 -24.40 -1.03
CA PRO A 316 9.65 -23.04 -0.70
C PRO A 316 9.57 -22.01 -1.84
N LEU A 317 9.55 -22.48 -3.10
CA LEU A 317 9.50 -21.61 -4.28
C LEU A 317 8.08 -21.32 -4.78
N LEU A 318 7.05 -21.99 -4.25
CA LEU A 318 5.66 -21.86 -4.75
C LEU A 318 4.70 -21.53 -3.62
N ASN A 319 3.99 -20.41 -3.77
CA ASN A 319 2.89 -20.00 -2.91
C ASN A 319 1.58 -19.99 -3.72
N LEU A 320 0.58 -20.65 -3.19
CA LEU A 320 -0.79 -20.65 -3.71
C LEU A 320 -1.67 -19.99 -2.67
N SER A 321 -2.37 -18.91 -3.04
CA SER A 321 -3.23 -18.20 -2.11
C SER A 321 -4.63 -18.04 -2.69
N VAL A 322 -5.62 -18.02 -1.82
CA VAL A 322 -7.00 -17.63 -2.15
C VAL A 322 -7.45 -16.65 -1.07
N SER A 323 -7.89 -15.48 -1.49
CA SER A 323 -8.51 -14.48 -0.62
C SER A 323 -9.97 -14.27 -1.04
N ALA A 324 -10.82 -13.96 -0.06
CA ALA A 324 -12.21 -13.58 -0.29
C ALA A 324 -12.58 -12.44 0.66
N ILE A 325 -13.40 -11.50 0.16
CA ILE A 325 -13.96 -10.41 0.95
C ILE A 325 -15.47 -10.41 0.72
N TRP A 326 -16.23 -10.23 1.79
CA TRP A 326 -17.68 -10.11 1.76
C TRP A 326 -18.11 -8.73 2.24
N TYR A 327 -18.99 -8.09 1.44
CA TYR A 327 -19.57 -6.77 1.65
C TYR A 327 -21.10 -6.91 1.76
N PRO A 328 -21.68 -7.09 2.96
CA PRO A 328 -23.10 -7.34 3.12
C PRO A 328 -24.00 -6.25 2.51
N ASP A 329 -23.66 -4.98 2.74
CA ASP A 329 -24.51 -3.84 2.31
C ASP A 329 -24.54 -3.69 0.79
N LEU A 330 -23.46 -4.09 0.13
CA LEU A 330 -23.35 -4.10 -1.34
C LEU A 330 -23.87 -5.39 -1.95
N LYS A 331 -24.35 -6.35 -1.12
CA LYS A 331 -24.65 -7.74 -1.53
C LYS A 331 -23.53 -8.32 -2.39
N GLY A 332 -22.29 -7.91 -2.10
CA GLY A 332 -21.14 -8.14 -2.96
C GLY A 332 -20.06 -8.98 -2.30
N TYR A 333 -19.22 -9.52 -3.15
CA TYR A 333 -18.03 -10.24 -2.72
C TYR A 333 -16.88 -10.08 -3.72
N TYR A 334 -15.70 -10.26 -3.18
CA TYR A 334 -14.45 -10.38 -3.94
C TYR A 334 -13.89 -11.77 -3.74
N ALA A 335 -13.28 -12.34 -4.79
CA ALA A 335 -12.48 -13.55 -4.72
C ALA A 335 -11.17 -13.34 -5.49
N GLY A 336 -10.03 -13.69 -4.86
CA GLY A 336 -8.69 -13.44 -5.40
C GLY A 336 -7.77 -14.64 -5.26
N PRO A 337 -7.82 -15.65 -6.17
CA PRO A 337 -6.79 -16.66 -6.22
C PRO A 337 -5.48 -16.08 -6.78
N SER A 338 -4.35 -16.53 -6.24
CA SER A 338 -3.01 -16.14 -6.72
C SER A 338 -2.02 -17.30 -6.66
N VAL A 339 -1.05 -17.22 -7.56
CA VAL A 339 0.10 -18.12 -7.65
C VAL A 339 1.35 -17.26 -7.71
N ASP A 340 2.27 -17.43 -6.77
CA ASP A 340 3.59 -16.82 -6.80
C ASP A 340 4.65 -17.90 -6.86
N PHE A 341 5.52 -17.83 -7.86
CA PHE A 341 6.55 -18.81 -8.11
C PHE A 341 7.92 -18.16 -8.35
N SER A 342 8.92 -18.53 -7.57
CA SER A 342 10.30 -18.09 -7.78
C SER A 342 10.93 -18.96 -8.86
N LEU A 343 11.07 -18.39 -10.08
CA LEU A 343 11.55 -19.09 -11.26
C LEU A 343 13.07 -19.33 -11.21
N ALA A 344 13.80 -18.38 -10.65
CA ALA A 344 15.25 -18.41 -10.49
C ALA A 344 15.66 -17.45 -9.36
N GLU A 345 16.94 -17.44 -9.01
CA GLU A 345 17.49 -16.40 -8.13
C GLU A 345 17.15 -15.02 -8.72
N ASN A 346 16.49 -14.19 -7.94
CA ASN A 346 16.04 -12.83 -8.34
C ASN A 346 14.94 -12.75 -9.42
N VAL A 347 14.32 -13.86 -9.85
CA VAL A 347 13.23 -13.86 -10.85
C VAL A 347 11.98 -14.47 -10.26
N ASP A 348 10.96 -13.64 -10.09
CA ASP A 348 9.65 -14.04 -9.59
C ASP A 348 8.57 -13.95 -10.68
N PHE A 349 7.69 -14.93 -10.68
CA PHE A 349 6.48 -14.97 -11.50
C PHE A 349 5.27 -14.90 -10.57
N SER A 350 4.27 -14.09 -10.94
CA SER A 350 2.99 -14.01 -10.24
C SER A 350 1.85 -14.08 -11.23
N LEU A 351 0.84 -14.85 -10.87
CA LEU A 351 -0.46 -14.88 -11.56
C LEU A 351 -1.54 -14.59 -10.52
N VAL A 352 -2.34 -13.57 -10.75
CA VAL A 352 -3.42 -13.17 -9.85
C VAL A 352 -4.69 -13.02 -10.65
N TRP A 353 -5.78 -13.55 -10.12
CA TRP A 353 -7.12 -13.30 -10.64
C TRP A 353 -7.91 -12.57 -9.55
N GLN A 354 -8.63 -11.53 -9.94
CA GLN A 354 -9.55 -10.80 -9.08
C GLN A 354 -10.94 -10.86 -9.70
N TYR A 355 -11.88 -11.36 -8.94
CA TYR A 355 -13.30 -11.37 -9.28
C TYR A 355 -14.06 -10.53 -8.29
N PHE A 356 -14.89 -9.63 -8.80
CA PHE A 356 -15.81 -8.84 -8.00
C PHE A 356 -17.24 -9.03 -8.53
N GLU A 357 -18.16 -9.12 -7.60
CA GLU A 357 -19.59 -9.05 -7.85
C GLU A 357 -20.24 -8.21 -6.78
N SER A 358 -21.08 -7.26 -7.13
CA SER A 358 -21.80 -6.40 -6.19
C SER A 358 -23.00 -5.74 -6.84
N VAL A 359 -23.90 -5.21 -6.02
CA VAL A 359 -25.01 -4.35 -6.47
C VAL A 359 -24.58 -2.90 -6.26
N VAL A 360 -24.30 -2.20 -7.35
CA VAL A 360 -23.92 -0.78 -7.35
C VAL A 360 -25.04 0.02 -8.00
N SER A 361 -25.55 1.04 -7.32
CA SER A 361 -26.64 1.89 -7.79
C SER A 361 -27.93 1.13 -8.22
N GLY A 362 -28.11 -0.09 -7.69
CA GLY A 362 -29.27 -0.95 -7.97
C GLY A 362 -29.05 -1.98 -9.08
N ASP A 363 -27.94 -1.91 -9.80
CA ASP A 363 -27.58 -2.85 -10.86
C ASP A 363 -26.56 -3.90 -10.37
N GLU A 364 -26.76 -5.14 -10.74
CA GLU A 364 -25.76 -6.21 -10.53
C GLU A 364 -24.57 -5.96 -11.47
N THR A 365 -23.39 -5.79 -10.88
CA THR A 365 -22.15 -5.53 -11.62
C THR A 365 -21.13 -6.59 -11.25
N GLN A 366 -20.49 -7.17 -12.27
CA GLN A 366 -19.38 -8.09 -12.08
C GLN A 366 -18.18 -7.66 -12.90
N ILE A 367 -16.99 -7.96 -12.41
CA ILE A 367 -15.77 -7.71 -13.15
C ILE A 367 -14.71 -8.77 -12.85
N ASN A 368 -13.99 -9.16 -13.88
CA ASN A 368 -12.86 -10.07 -13.81
C ASN A 368 -11.60 -9.33 -14.22
N MET A 369 -10.53 -9.49 -13.45
CA MET A 369 -9.21 -8.96 -13.77
C MET A 369 -8.16 -10.04 -13.58
N GLY A 370 -7.43 -10.34 -14.63
CA GLY A 370 -6.28 -11.22 -14.61
C GLY A 370 -4.98 -10.42 -14.67
N PHE A 371 -4.02 -10.75 -13.82
CA PHE A 371 -2.70 -10.13 -13.81
C PHE A 371 -1.63 -11.20 -13.94
N LEU A 372 -0.71 -11.00 -14.87
CA LEU A 372 0.49 -11.81 -15.04
C LEU A 372 1.69 -10.90 -14.87
N ARG A 373 2.59 -11.24 -13.93
CA ARG A 373 3.78 -10.45 -13.64
C ARG A 373 5.04 -11.31 -13.68
N ILE A 374 6.08 -10.79 -14.30
CA ILE A 374 7.44 -11.29 -14.19
C ILE A 374 8.30 -10.15 -13.64
N LYS A 375 9.04 -10.41 -12.57
CA LYS A 375 9.86 -9.43 -11.87
C LYS A 375 11.29 -9.95 -11.74
N TYR A 376 12.24 -9.11 -12.08
CA TYR A 376 13.67 -9.31 -11.85
C TYR A 376 14.21 -8.29 -10.87
N SER A 377 14.81 -8.74 -9.78
CA SER A 377 15.41 -7.88 -8.73
C SER A 377 16.94 -7.86 -8.85
N PHE A 378 17.59 -6.73 -8.55
CA PHE A 378 19.06 -6.57 -8.67
C PHE A 378 19.64 -5.66 -7.59
#